data_053f66722e4110db536082543ba5c394
#
_entry.id   053f66722e4110db536082543ba5c394
#
_cell.length_a   1.000
_cell.length_b   1.000
_cell.length_c   1.000
_cell.angle_alpha   90.00
_cell.angle_beta   90.00
_cell.angle_gamma   90.00
#
_symmetry.space_group_name_H-M   'P 1'
#
loop_
_entity.id
_entity.type
_entity.pdbx_description
1 polymer ?
#
loop_
_entity_poly.entity_id
_entity_poly.type
_entity_poly.pdbx_seq_one_letter_code
_entity_poly.pdbx_strand_id
1 'polypeptide(L)'
;MKTYKLIDMASVIRSKNSGPYELTFDVIFKTFEEYNFFKEHEPITPEVFAELYHIPVEDVIHVIYFDPAKAVKATIKRPIPSGTLGETDVYGAQQHAPLVRFTFDA
;
A
#
# COMPACT_ATOMS: atom_id res chain seq x y z
N MET A 1 2.31 24.76 1.16
CA MET A 1 2.10 23.31 1.18
C MET A 1 1.02 22.93 0.19
N LYS A 2 1.21 21.87 -0.55
CA LYS A 2 0.33 21.47 -1.62
C LYS A 2 -0.13 20.04 -1.39
N THR A 3 -1.39 19.73 -1.72
CA THR A 3 -1.93 18.38 -1.58
C THR A 3 -1.72 17.59 -2.87
N TYR A 4 -1.16 16.39 -2.73
CA TYR A 4 -0.90 15.48 -3.84
C TYR A 4 -1.74 14.23 -3.70
N LYS A 5 -2.21 13.70 -4.82
CA LYS A 5 -2.96 12.44 -4.85
C LYS A 5 -2.03 11.33 -5.33
N LEU A 6 -1.98 10.25 -4.58
CA LEU A 6 -1.13 9.12 -4.96
C LEU A 6 -1.49 8.58 -6.34
N ILE A 7 -2.78 8.53 -6.65
CA ILE A 7 -3.26 8.00 -7.93
C ILE A 7 -2.73 8.80 -9.13
N ASP A 8 -2.42 10.09 -8.93
CA ASP A 8 -1.87 10.92 -10.01
C ASP A 8 -0.40 10.62 -10.28
N MET A 9 0.30 10.06 -9.32
CA MET A 9 1.74 9.78 -9.40
C MET A 9 2.03 8.33 -9.74
N ALA A 10 1.09 7.43 -9.50
CA ALA A 10 1.28 6.01 -9.68
C ALA A 10 0.80 5.55 -11.04
N SER A 11 1.56 4.64 -11.67
CA SER A 11 1.11 3.95 -12.87
C SER A 11 0.29 2.70 -12.51
N VAL A 12 0.59 2.08 -11.37
CA VAL A 12 -0.08 0.88 -10.89
C VAL A 12 -0.26 0.96 -9.38
N ILE A 13 -1.46 0.68 -8.91
CA ILE A 13 -1.75 0.45 -7.49
C ILE A 13 -2.50 -0.87 -7.45
N ARG A 14 -1.93 -1.86 -6.78
CA ARG A 14 -2.55 -3.19 -6.74
C ARG A 14 -2.31 -3.87 -5.41
N SER A 15 -3.11 -4.90 -5.13
CA SER A 15 -2.95 -5.75 -3.95
C SER A 15 -3.21 -7.19 -4.33
N LYS A 16 -2.58 -8.11 -3.59
CA LYS A 16 -2.77 -9.54 -3.79
C LYS A 16 -2.46 -10.30 -2.51
N ASN A 17 -3.04 -11.49 -2.38
CA ASN A 17 -2.69 -12.38 -1.29
C ASN A 17 -1.27 -12.92 -1.52
N SER A 18 -0.44 -12.85 -0.46
CA SER A 18 0.90 -13.43 -0.47
C SER A 18 0.96 -14.67 0.42
N GLY A 19 -0.20 -15.12 0.90
CA GLY A 19 -0.40 -16.28 1.75
C GLY A 19 -1.78 -16.18 2.36
N PRO A 20 -2.26 -17.22 3.07
CA PRO A 20 -3.61 -17.20 3.62
C PRO A 20 -3.83 -16.09 4.64
N TYR A 21 -2.77 -15.63 5.30
CA TYR A 21 -2.85 -14.61 6.35
C TYR A 21 -2.09 -13.33 6.00
N GLU A 22 -1.63 -13.19 4.75
CA GLU A 22 -0.85 -12.02 4.33
C GLU A 22 -1.41 -11.39 3.07
N LEU A 23 -1.33 -10.07 3.02
CA LEU A 23 -1.75 -9.27 1.88
C LEU A 23 -0.62 -8.33 1.51
N THR A 24 -0.23 -8.32 0.24
CA THR A 24 0.85 -7.47 -0.26
C THR A 24 0.29 -6.39 -1.17
N PHE A 25 0.81 -5.17 -1.03
CA PHE A 25 0.44 -4.01 -1.83
C PHE A 25 1.64 -3.54 -2.61
N ASP A 26 1.41 -3.16 -3.87
CA ASP A 26 2.42 -2.55 -4.73
C ASP A 26 1.91 -1.23 -5.26
N VAL A 27 2.69 -0.16 -5.07
CA VAL A 27 2.45 1.13 -5.72
C VAL A 27 3.66 1.39 -6.60
N ILE A 28 3.47 1.37 -7.93
CA ILE A 28 4.54 1.59 -8.88
C ILE A 28 4.33 2.97 -9.49
N PHE A 29 5.37 3.82 -9.43
CA PHE A 29 5.28 5.21 -9.87
C PHE A 29 5.52 5.33 -11.37
N LYS A 30 5.01 6.42 -11.96
CA LYS A 30 5.12 6.65 -13.40
C LYS A 30 6.56 6.92 -13.82
N THR A 31 7.30 7.69 -13.01
CA THR A 31 8.68 8.06 -13.29
C THR A 31 9.52 7.98 -12.03
N PHE A 32 10.85 7.94 -12.20
CA PHE A 32 11.76 8.03 -11.06
C PHE A 32 11.67 9.37 -10.34
N GLU A 33 11.38 10.44 -11.07
CA GLU A 33 11.21 11.76 -10.48
C GLU A 33 10.06 11.76 -9.47
N GLU A 34 8.91 11.20 -9.84
CA GLU A 34 7.76 11.10 -8.95
C GLU A 34 8.04 10.16 -7.79
N TYR A 35 8.70 9.04 -8.05
CA TYR A 35 9.07 8.10 -7.01
C TYR A 35 10.02 8.74 -5.99
N ASN A 36 11.06 9.44 -6.46
CA ASN A 36 12.03 10.06 -5.58
C ASN A 36 11.41 11.17 -4.75
N PHE A 37 10.49 11.95 -5.32
CA PHE A 37 9.75 12.96 -4.60
C PHE A 37 8.93 12.34 -3.46
N PHE A 38 8.22 11.25 -3.77
CA PHE A 38 7.42 10.53 -2.78
C PHE A 38 8.31 9.93 -1.69
N LYS A 39 9.40 9.29 -2.08
CA LYS A 39 10.34 8.68 -1.15
C LYS A 39 10.94 9.72 -0.20
N GLU A 40 11.31 10.89 -0.73
CA GLU A 40 11.90 11.96 0.07
C GLU A 40 10.95 12.43 1.17
N HIS A 41 9.67 12.55 0.86
CA HIS A 41 8.67 12.99 1.84
C HIS A 41 8.15 11.83 2.71
N GLU A 42 8.36 10.61 2.26
CA GLU A 42 7.99 9.39 2.98
C GLU A 42 6.59 9.45 3.59
N PRO A 43 5.55 9.73 2.77
CA PRO A 43 4.19 9.89 3.33
C PRO A 43 3.54 8.59 3.78
N ILE A 44 4.04 7.44 3.30
CA ILE A 44 3.54 6.14 3.76
C ILE A 44 4.60 5.49 4.64
N THR A 45 4.23 5.29 5.91
CA THR A 45 5.03 4.61 6.93
C THR A 45 4.20 3.45 7.47
N PRO A 46 4.79 2.52 8.25
CA PRO A 46 3.99 1.47 8.87
C PRO A 46 2.82 2.02 9.69
N GLU A 47 3.01 3.12 10.40
CA GLU A 47 1.96 3.74 11.22
C GLU A 47 0.83 4.28 10.35
N VAL A 48 1.17 4.99 9.27
CA VAL A 48 0.18 5.52 8.33
C VAL A 48 -0.58 4.39 7.67
N PHE A 49 0.13 3.33 7.27
CA PHE A 49 -0.50 2.18 6.62
C PHE A 49 -1.46 1.46 7.57
N ALA A 50 -1.08 1.30 8.83
CA ALA A 50 -1.94 0.72 9.85
C ALA A 50 -3.22 1.54 10.01
N GLU A 51 -3.10 2.86 10.03
CA GLU A 51 -4.25 3.75 10.13
C GLU A 51 -5.18 3.64 8.92
N LEU A 52 -4.60 3.60 7.71
CA LEU A 52 -5.38 3.46 6.48
C LEU A 52 -6.23 2.18 6.47
N TYR A 53 -5.70 1.10 7.01
CA TYR A 53 -6.36 -0.20 6.97
C TYR A 53 -7.01 -0.60 8.29
N HIS A 54 -6.99 0.31 9.29
CA HIS A 54 -7.64 0.10 10.59
C HIS A 54 -7.15 -1.18 11.27
N ILE A 55 -5.82 -1.37 11.27
CA ILE A 55 -5.17 -2.51 11.91
C ILE A 55 -4.12 -2.01 12.90
N PRO A 56 -3.71 -2.84 13.87
CA PRO A 56 -2.58 -2.50 14.74
C PRO A 56 -1.30 -2.37 13.92
N VAL A 57 -0.41 -1.47 14.33
CA VAL A 57 0.83 -1.25 13.61
C VAL A 57 1.71 -2.50 13.57
N GLU A 58 1.63 -3.35 14.60
CA GLU A 58 2.38 -4.61 14.64
C GLU A 58 1.91 -5.62 13.58
N ASP A 59 0.74 -5.41 12.98
CA ASP A 59 0.26 -6.24 11.87
C ASP A 59 0.77 -5.76 10.52
N VAL A 60 1.41 -4.62 10.46
CA VAL A 60 2.14 -4.16 9.27
C VAL A 60 3.52 -4.81 9.31
N ILE A 61 3.72 -5.81 8.46
CA ILE A 61 4.96 -6.59 8.47
C ILE A 61 6.12 -5.74 8.00
N HIS A 62 5.94 -5.02 6.88
CA HIS A 62 6.95 -4.07 6.40
C HIS A 62 6.33 -3.08 5.41
N VAL A 63 7.02 -1.95 5.25
CA VAL A 63 6.79 -0.98 4.18
C VAL A 63 8.17 -0.69 3.60
N ILE A 64 8.37 -0.98 2.32
CA ILE A 64 9.67 -0.89 1.67
C ILE A 64 9.57 0.02 0.45
N TYR A 65 10.49 1.00 0.37
CA TYR A 65 10.66 1.82 -0.82
C TYR A 65 11.72 1.13 -1.69
N PHE A 66 11.27 0.51 -2.77
CA PHE A 66 12.11 -0.34 -3.60
C PHE A 66 12.56 0.43 -4.85
N ASP A 67 13.78 0.96 -4.81
CA ASP A 67 14.30 1.87 -5.83
C ASP A 67 14.32 1.27 -7.24
N PRO A 68 14.80 0.01 -7.44
CA PRO A 68 14.91 -0.51 -8.81
C PRO A 68 13.60 -0.56 -9.58
N ALA A 69 12.48 -0.71 -8.88
CA ALA A 69 11.17 -0.81 -9.52
C ALA A 69 10.35 0.47 -9.45
N LYS A 70 10.88 1.56 -8.90
CA LYS A 70 10.12 2.78 -8.63
C LYS A 70 8.86 2.46 -7.84
N ALA A 71 8.98 1.65 -6.80
CA ALA A 71 7.80 1.09 -6.14
C ALA A 71 7.86 1.21 -4.62
N VAL A 72 6.68 1.37 -4.02
CA VAL A 72 6.49 1.21 -2.58
C VAL A 72 5.75 -0.10 -2.39
N LYS A 73 6.30 -0.98 -1.55
CA LYS A 73 5.73 -2.30 -1.27
C LYS A 73 5.40 -2.40 0.21
N ALA A 74 4.19 -2.90 0.51
CA ALA A 74 3.77 -3.09 1.89
C ALA A 74 3.14 -4.47 2.03
N THR A 75 3.38 -5.11 3.18
CA THR A 75 2.78 -6.40 3.50
C THR A 75 2.17 -6.31 4.89
N ILE A 76 0.92 -6.76 4.99
CA ILE A 76 0.20 -6.77 6.26
C ILE A 76 -0.34 -8.16 6.54
N LYS A 77 -0.60 -8.43 7.82
CA LYS A 77 -1.32 -9.63 8.23
C LYS A 77 -2.81 -9.43 8.00
N ARG A 78 -3.48 -10.47 7.54
CA ARG A 78 -4.93 -10.47 7.39
C ARG A 78 -5.54 -11.11 8.63
N PRO A 79 -6.54 -10.45 9.25
CA PRO A 79 -7.23 -11.06 10.41
C PRO A 79 -8.07 -12.27 10.02
N ILE A 80 -8.51 -12.35 8.74
CA ILE A 80 -9.30 -13.48 8.22
C ILE A 80 -8.48 -14.15 7.12
N PRO A 81 -8.24 -15.48 7.21
CA PRO A 81 -7.51 -16.17 6.14
C PRO A 81 -8.22 -16.09 4.80
N SER A 82 -7.43 -16.04 3.73
CA SER A 82 -7.95 -16.07 2.38
C SER A 82 -8.77 -17.33 2.14
N GLY A 83 -9.99 -17.16 1.59
CA GLY A 83 -10.88 -18.26 1.31
C GLY A 83 -11.75 -18.71 2.47
N THR A 84 -11.64 -18.07 3.64
CA THR A 84 -12.51 -18.36 4.79
C THR A 84 -13.93 -17.87 4.52
N LEU A 85 -14.90 -18.56 5.06
CA LEU A 85 -16.29 -18.12 5.00
C LEU A 85 -16.42 -16.75 5.65
N GLY A 86 -16.85 -15.77 4.93
CA GLY A 86 -16.87 -14.37 5.36
C GLY A 86 -15.81 -13.53 4.70
N GLU A 87 -14.85 -14.16 4.04
CA GLU A 87 -13.85 -13.44 3.24
C GLU A 87 -14.41 -13.28 1.83
N THR A 88 -14.59 -12.03 1.39
CA THR A 88 -15.19 -11.74 0.08
C THR A 88 -14.14 -11.39 -0.98
N ASP A 89 -12.89 -11.23 -0.59
CA ASP A 89 -11.80 -10.88 -1.51
C ASP A 89 -10.68 -11.91 -1.39
N VAL A 90 -10.92 -13.08 -1.98
CA VAL A 90 -10.02 -14.23 -1.88
C VAL A 90 -8.61 -13.91 -2.35
N TYR A 91 -8.49 -13.10 -3.40
CA TYR A 91 -7.19 -12.77 -4.00
C TYR A 91 -6.60 -11.47 -3.46
N GLY A 92 -7.32 -10.74 -2.63
CA GLY A 92 -6.87 -9.45 -2.12
C GLY A 92 -6.85 -8.35 -3.18
N ALA A 93 -7.48 -8.60 -4.34
CA ALA A 93 -7.36 -7.70 -5.49
C ALA A 93 -8.08 -6.36 -5.31
N GLN A 94 -9.03 -6.27 -4.37
CA GLN A 94 -9.81 -5.07 -4.15
C GLN A 94 -9.40 -4.32 -2.88
N GLN A 95 -8.40 -4.81 -2.16
CA GLN A 95 -7.96 -4.21 -0.90
C GLN A 95 -7.11 -2.95 -1.09
N HIS A 96 -6.79 -2.59 -2.33
CA HIS A 96 -5.99 -1.39 -2.60
C HIS A 96 -6.83 -0.09 -2.59
N ALA A 97 -8.14 -0.16 -2.40
CA ALA A 97 -9.01 1.02 -2.46
C ALA A 97 -8.58 2.18 -1.54
N PRO A 98 -8.16 1.95 -0.29
CA PRO A 98 -7.68 3.05 0.54
C PRO A 98 -6.46 3.77 -0.06
N LEU A 99 -5.57 3.05 -0.75
CA LEU A 99 -4.42 3.65 -1.40
C LEU A 99 -4.83 4.50 -2.60
N VAL A 100 -5.86 4.08 -3.34
CA VAL A 100 -6.36 4.85 -4.49
C VAL A 100 -6.85 6.23 -4.04
N ARG A 101 -7.38 6.32 -2.83
CA ARG A 101 -7.89 7.58 -2.27
C ARG A 101 -6.86 8.34 -1.44
N PHE A 102 -5.66 7.79 -1.29
CA PHE A 102 -4.64 8.38 -0.43
C PHE A 102 -4.14 9.72 -0.97
N THR A 103 -4.03 10.70 -0.09
CA THR A 103 -3.47 12.01 -0.40
C THR A 103 -2.44 12.37 0.67
N PHE A 104 -1.51 13.24 0.33
CA PHE A 104 -0.54 13.76 1.28
C PHE A 104 -0.18 15.19 0.92
N ASP A 105 0.29 15.93 1.92
CA ASP A 105 0.72 17.32 1.73
C ASP A 105 2.24 17.40 1.71
N ALA A 106 2.75 18.21 0.81
CA ALA A 106 4.19 18.41 0.71
C ALA A 106 4.54 19.80 0.18
#